data_2de56841419d935aaf2e984f3e5a5c0c
#
_entry.id   2de56841419d935aaf2e984f3e5a5c0c
#
_cell.length_a   1.000
_cell.length_b   1.000
_cell.length_c   1.000
_cell.angle_alpha   90.00
_cell.angle_beta   90.00
_cell.angle_gamma   90.00
#
_symmetry.space_group_name_H-M   'P 1'
#
loop_
_entity.id
_entity.type
_entity.pdbx_description
1 polymer ?
#
loop_
_entity_poly.entity_id
_entity_poly.type
_entity_poly.pdbx_seq_one_letter_code
_entity_poly.pdbx_strand_id
1 'polypeptide(L)'
;KFTLMKLFWAAKPNINIWDRVDLILAIFSRHAKTKEATLQIELARMQNMGPRIYGMGMVLSRQGGGVGTRGIGETNTELMRRHWKAQMKNAKDELAKSAATRKQQMDHRKNLGLQTISIVGYTNAGKTSLFNILTHKKHLVENALFATLDSTVGEIFMPSIGKKILISDTIGFIANLPPALIEAFKSTLMESVHADIVLHVIDISDPQMIDKVAVVSDILDQLKIPQQKEIYVFNKIDAVANLDKQKIS
;
A
#
# COMPACT_ATOMS: atom_id res chain seq x y z
N LYS A 1 23.39 7.37 3.16
CA LYS A 1 22.60 7.20 1.90
C LYS A 1 22.26 8.53 1.23
N PHE A 2 21.81 9.55 1.96
CA PHE A 2 21.45 10.88 1.42
C PHE A 2 22.64 11.62 0.77
N THR A 3 23.85 11.43 1.28
CA THR A 3 25.05 12.13 0.80
C THR A 3 25.51 11.61 -0.57
N LEU A 4 25.41 10.30 -0.81
CA LEU A 4 25.75 9.69 -2.10
C LEU A 4 24.78 10.13 -3.22
N MET A 5 23.48 10.19 -2.94
CA MET A 5 22.50 10.70 -3.89
C MET A 5 22.74 12.16 -4.28
N LYS A 6 23.13 13.02 -3.31
CA LYS A 6 23.45 14.43 -3.57
C LYS A 6 24.70 14.58 -4.45
N LEU A 7 25.73 13.77 -4.22
CA LEU A 7 26.95 13.77 -5.03
C LEU A 7 26.69 13.31 -6.47
N PHE A 8 25.84 12.29 -6.65
CA PHE A 8 25.48 11.80 -7.98
C PHE A 8 24.62 12.80 -8.77
N TRP A 9 23.67 13.51 -8.12
CA TRP A 9 22.88 14.56 -8.77
C TRP A 9 23.74 15.77 -9.18
N ALA A 10 24.73 16.12 -8.37
CA ALA A 10 25.67 17.19 -8.71
C ALA A 10 26.59 16.82 -9.90
N ALA A 11 26.94 15.54 -10.03
CA ALA A 11 27.86 15.06 -11.07
C ALA A 11 27.17 14.79 -12.42
N LYS A 12 25.87 14.43 -12.43
CA LYS A 12 25.10 14.09 -13.64
C LYS A 12 23.65 14.57 -13.54
N PRO A 13 23.36 15.84 -13.88
CA PRO A 13 22.02 16.44 -13.69
C PRO A 13 20.90 15.79 -14.52
N ASN A 14 21.23 15.01 -15.54
CA ASN A 14 20.26 14.35 -16.42
C ASN A 14 19.90 12.90 -15.99
N ILE A 15 20.39 12.42 -14.85
CA ILE A 15 20.07 11.09 -14.34
C ILE A 15 19.07 11.20 -13.20
N ASN A 16 17.92 10.58 -13.36
CA ASN A 16 16.93 10.39 -12.28
C ASN A 16 17.39 9.25 -11.37
N ILE A 17 17.72 9.58 -10.13
CA ILE A 17 18.10 8.59 -9.12
C ILE A 17 16.86 8.31 -8.26
N TRP A 18 16.44 7.06 -8.27
CA TRP A 18 15.33 6.58 -7.47
C TRP A 18 15.84 5.75 -6.31
N ASP A 19 15.28 5.96 -5.13
CA ASP A 19 15.42 5.00 -4.06
C ASP A 19 14.32 3.93 -4.15
N ARG A 20 14.36 2.97 -3.22
CA ARG A 20 13.35 1.90 -3.17
C ARG A 20 11.94 2.45 -2.99
N VAL A 21 11.75 3.54 -2.25
CA VAL A 21 10.43 4.15 -2.03
C VAL A 21 9.92 4.80 -3.31
N ASP A 22 10.80 5.51 -4.04
CA ASP A 22 10.46 6.12 -5.32
C ASP A 22 10.01 5.06 -6.33
N LEU A 23 10.71 3.91 -6.37
CA LEU A 23 10.36 2.79 -7.24
C LEU A 23 8.99 2.19 -6.86
N ILE A 24 8.74 1.94 -5.58
CA ILE A 24 7.45 1.42 -5.09
C ILE A 24 6.32 2.39 -5.47
N LEU A 25 6.50 3.69 -5.22
CA LEU A 25 5.52 4.71 -5.56
C LEU A 25 5.27 4.82 -7.08
N ALA A 26 6.30 4.60 -7.90
CA ALA A 26 6.15 4.57 -9.35
C ALA A 26 5.34 3.35 -9.82
N ILE A 27 5.59 2.17 -9.23
CA ILE A 27 4.81 0.96 -9.51
C ILE A 27 3.34 1.19 -9.11
N PHE A 28 3.09 1.71 -7.91
CA PHE A 28 1.74 2.03 -7.45
C PHE A 28 1.03 3.02 -8.37
N SER A 29 1.73 4.04 -8.83
CA SER A 29 1.16 5.04 -9.75
C SER A 29 0.68 4.44 -11.07
N ARG A 30 1.29 3.34 -11.53
CA ARG A 30 0.84 2.63 -12.74
C ARG A 30 -0.42 1.80 -12.52
N HIS A 31 -0.66 1.33 -11.30
CA HIS A 31 -1.78 0.46 -10.95
C HIS A 31 -2.96 1.22 -10.31
N ALA A 32 -2.77 2.47 -9.90
CA ALA A 32 -3.82 3.31 -9.33
C ALA A 32 -4.89 3.61 -10.39
N LYS A 33 -6.11 3.18 -10.14
CA LYS A 33 -7.27 3.41 -11.02
C LYS A 33 -8.30 4.34 -10.38
N THR A 34 -8.30 4.44 -9.05
CA THR A 34 -9.24 5.27 -8.31
C THR A 34 -8.61 6.61 -7.92
N LYS A 35 -9.47 7.63 -7.75
CA LYS A 35 -9.04 8.94 -7.21
C LYS A 35 -8.41 8.78 -5.83
N GLU A 36 -8.93 7.88 -5.00
CA GLU A 36 -8.41 7.62 -3.67
C GLU A 36 -6.98 7.07 -3.72
N ALA A 37 -6.72 6.03 -4.51
CA ALA A 37 -5.38 5.48 -4.67
C ALA A 37 -4.39 6.52 -5.22
N THR A 38 -4.81 7.34 -6.18
CA THR A 38 -3.98 8.44 -6.70
C THR A 38 -3.62 9.43 -5.60
N LEU A 39 -4.58 9.88 -4.79
CA LEU A 39 -4.35 10.80 -3.67
C LEU A 39 -3.44 10.19 -2.59
N GLN A 40 -3.59 8.89 -2.29
CA GLN A 40 -2.72 8.16 -1.36
C GLN A 40 -1.27 8.17 -1.83
N ILE A 41 -1.04 7.90 -3.12
CA ILE A 41 0.29 7.91 -3.72
C ILE A 41 0.90 9.31 -3.73
N GLU A 42 0.10 10.32 -4.10
CA GLU A 42 0.54 11.73 -4.07
C GLU A 42 0.94 12.15 -2.66
N LEU A 43 0.12 11.83 -1.66
CA LEU A 43 0.42 12.11 -0.26
C LEU A 43 1.73 11.44 0.18
N ALA A 44 1.91 10.16 -0.14
CA ALA A 44 3.11 9.41 0.19
C ALA A 44 4.36 9.98 -0.54
N ARG A 45 4.21 10.40 -1.80
CA ARG A 45 5.28 11.11 -2.53
C ARG A 45 5.66 12.42 -1.85
N MET A 46 4.67 13.23 -1.49
CA MET A 46 4.92 14.50 -0.80
C MET A 46 5.65 14.25 0.54
N GLN A 47 5.23 13.27 1.32
CA GLN A 47 5.88 12.91 2.58
C GLN A 47 7.34 12.44 2.38
N ASN A 48 7.61 11.64 1.34
CA ASN A 48 8.94 11.15 1.03
C ASN A 48 9.86 12.25 0.47
N MET A 49 9.34 13.15 -0.35
CA MET A 49 10.10 14.23 -0.98
C MET A 49 10.32 15.44 -0.07
N GLY A 50 9.44 15.68 0.91
CA GLY A 50 9.52 16.83 1.80
C GLY A 50 10.91 17.05 2.41
N PRO A 51 11.54 16.05 3.06
CA PRO A 51 12.89 16.18 3.59
C PRO A 51 13.98 16.46 2.54
N ARG A 52 13.76 16.02 1.30
CA ARG A 52 14.71 16.23 0.19
C ARG A 52 14.69 17.67 -0.31
N ILE A 53 13.53 18.30 -0.39
CA ILE A 53 13.36 19.72 -0.79
C ILE A 53 14.01 20.63 0.25
N TYR A 54 13.89 20.33 1.54
CA TYR A 54 14.59 21.09 2.58
C TYR A 54 16.11 21.05 2.41
N GLY A 55 16.68 19.92 1.98
CA GLY A 55 18.10 19.81 1.69
C GLY A 55 18.54 20.56 0.42
N MET A 56 17.68 20.65 -0.59
CA MET A 56 17.98 21.38 -1.84
C MET A 56 17.91 22.90 -1.65
N GLY A 57 17.00 23.43 -0.82
CA GLY A 57 16.93 24.85 -0.50
C GLY A 57 18.22 25.39 0.11
N MET A 58 18.90 24.59 0.97
CA MET A 58 20.21 24.97 1.53
C MET A 58 21.33 24.97 0.48
N VAL A 59 21.25 24.15 -0.55
CA VAL A 59 22.25 24.10 -1.64
C VAL A 59 22.02 25.25 -2.61
N LEU A 60 20.78 25.56 -2.96
CA LEU A 60 20.41 26.67 -3.84
C LEU A 60 20.70 28.04 -3.19
N SER A 61 20.52 28.17 -1.87
CA SER A 61 20.87 29.41 -1.15
C SER A 61 22.38 29.64 -1.05
N ARG A 62 23.20 28.57 -1.10
CA ARG A 62 24.67 28.68 -1.12
C ARG A 62 25.25 29.04 -2.49
N GLN A 63 24.57 28.71 -3.59
CA GLN A 63 25.00 29.06 -4.95
C GLN A 63 24.65 30.50 -5.33
N GLY A 64 23.75 31.17 -4.61
CA GLY A 64 23.35 32.55 -4.83
C GLY A 64 24.17 33.59 -4.04
N GLY A 65 25.42 33.30 -3.69
CA GLY A 65 26.27 34.12 -2.83
C GLY A 65 26.79 35.42 -3.45
N GLY A 66 25.90 36.29 -3.94
CA GLY A 66 26.16 37.68 -4.23
C GLY A 66 25.56 38.57 -3.12
N VAL A 67 26.30 39.64 -2.72
CA VAL A 67 25.86 40.63 -1.75
C VAL A 67 24.56 41.26 -2.27
N GLY A 68 23.40 40.94 -1.68
CA GLY A 68 22.08 41.52 -2.03
C GLY A 68 20.95 40.54 -2.34
N THR A 69 21.21 39.22 -2.51
CA THR A 69 20.18 38.23 -2.92
C THR A 69 19.65 37.36 -1.77
N ARG A 70 19.86 37.69 -0.50
CA ARG A 70 19.38 36.95 0.66
C ARG A 70 17.86 36.77 0.74
N GLY A 71 17.07 37.61 0.07
CA GLY A 71 15.62 37.56 0.17
C GLY A 71 14.89 36.68 -0.84
N ILE A 72 15.44 36.49 -2.05
CA ILE A 72 14.71 35.81 -3.15
C ILE A 72 14.72 34.28 -3.01
N GLY A 73 15.84 33.70 -2.54
CA GLY A 73 15.94 32.26 -2.35
C GLY A 73 15.16 31.72 -1.14
N GLU A 74 15.09 32.51 -0.05
CA GLU A 74 14.29 32.17 1.13
C GLU A 74 12.78 32.27 0.85
N THR A 75 12.34 33.30 0.17
CA THR A 75 10.92 33.47 -0.21
C THR A 75 10.42 32.39 -1.14
N ASN A 76 11.22 31.93 -2.11
CA ASN A 76 10.82 30.85 -3.02
C ASN A 76 10.72 29.50 -2.30
N THR A 77 11.64 29.19 -1.41
CA THR A 77 11.57 27.96 -0.58
C THR A 77 10.41 28.01 0.39
N GLU A 78 10.07 29.17 0.93
CA GLU A 78 8.95 29.32 1.84
C GLU A 78 7.60 29.24 1.11
N LEU A 79 7.49 29.84 -0.07
CA LEU A 79 6.33 29.70 -0.95
C LEU A 79 6.12 28.25 -1.38
N MET A 80 7.16 27.53 -1.80
CA MET A 80 7.09 26.11 -2.09
C MET A 80 6.63 25.31 -0.87
N ARG A 81 7.15 25.60 0.31
CA ARG A 81 6.76 24.95 1.57
C ARG A 81 5.28 25.15 1.89
N ARG A 82 4.76 26.38 1.72
CA ARG A 82 3.34 26.68 1.94
C ARG A 82 2.47 25.95 0.93
N HIS A 83 2.84 25.97 -0.35
CA HIS A 83 2.14 25.26 -1.41
C HIS A 83 2.06 23.75 -1.13
N TRP A 84 3.18 23.15 -0.75
CA TRP A 84 3.24 21.72 -0.38
C TRP A 84 2.39 21.38 0.83
N LYS A 85 2.45 22.20 1.89
CA LYS A 85 1.60 22.00 3.06
C LYS A 85 0.12 22.11 2.70
N ALA A 86 -0.26 23.03 1.84
CA ALA A 86 -1.63 23.18 1.37
C ALA A 86 -2.08 21.95 0.55
N GLN A 87 -1.26 21.49 -0.39
CA GLN A 87 -1.55 20.29 -1.17
C GLN A 87 -1.68 19.05 -0.29
N MET A 88 -0.75 18.84 0.66
CA MET A 88 -0.83 17.72 1.62
C MET A 88 -2.10 17.79 2.47
N LYS A 89 -2.50 18.99 2.92
CA LYS A 89 -3.73 19.16 3.67
C LYS A 89 -4.94 18.80 2.82
N ASN A 90 -5.03 19.33 1.61
CA ASN A 90 -6.14 19.03 0.69
C ASN A 90 -6.25 17.53 0.39
N ALA A 91 -5.12 16.87 0.12
CA ALA A 91 -5.10 15.42 -0.10
C ALA A 91 -5.58 14.65 1.14
N LYS A 92 -5.15 15.02 2.35
CA LYS A 92 -5.60 14.42 3.60
C LYS A 92 -7.10 14.63 3.84
N ASP A 93 -7.61 15.84 3.59
CA ASP A 93 -9.03 16.17 3.76
C ASP A 93 -9.91 15.36 2.78
N GLU A 94 -9.46 15.21 1.52
CA GLU A 94 -10.14 14.36 0.53
C GLU A 94 -10.13 12.87 0.92
N LEU A 95 -8.98 12.36 1.38
CA LEU A 95 -8.86 10.98 1.86
C LEU A 95 -9.73 10.73 3.09
N ALA A 96 -9.84 11.70 4.00
CA ALA A 96 -10.71 11.59 5.17
C ALA A 96 -12.19 11.49 4.78
N LYS A 97 -12.63 12.22 3.74
CA LYS A 97 -14.00 12.10 3.19
C LYS A 97 -14.23 10.70 2.60
N SER A 98 -13.29 10.18 1.81
CA SER A 98 -13.39 8.83 1.24
C SER A 98 -13.44 7.77 2.34
N ALA A 99 -12.61 7.89 3.37
CA ALA A 99 -12.61 6.98 4.52
C ALA A 99 -13.94 7.01 5.29
N ALA A 100 -14.55 8.19 5.48
CA ALA A 100 -15.87 8.32 6.11
C ALA A 100 -16.97 7.63 5.30
N THR A 101 -16.97 7.79 3.97
CA THR A 101 -17.91 7.11 3.08
C THR A 101 -17.76 5.59 3.13
N ARG A 102 -16.52 5.09 3.11
CA ARG A 102 -16.25 3.65 3.27
C ARG A 102 -16.75 3.12 4.60
N LYS A 103 -16.48 3.84 5.68
CA LYS A 103 -16.97 3.45 7.01
C LYS A 103 -18.49 3.32 7.03
N GLN A 104 -19.22 4.29 6.48
CA GLN A 104 -20.67 4.23 6.37
C GLN A 104 -21.14 3.00 5.57
N GLN A 105 -20.48 2.68 4.45
CA GLN A 105 -20.79 1.49 3.66
C GLN A 105 -20.56 0.20 4.45
N MET A 106 -19.46 0.14 5.23
CA MET A 106 -19.14 -1.02 6.08
C MET A 106 -20.16 -1.19 7.19
N ASP A 107 -20.52 -0.11 7.89
CA ASP A 107 -21.54 -0.11 8.93
C ASP A 107 -22.92 -0.54 8.35
N HIS A 108 -23.26 -0.07 7.16
CA HIS A 108 -24.47 -0.50 6.46
C HIS A 108 -24.47 -2.00 6.16
N ARG A 109 -23.36 -2.55 5.62
CA ARG A 109 -23.18 -4.00 5.37
C ARG A 109 -23.35 -4.82 6.66
N LYS A 110 -22.75 -4.35 7.75
CA LYS A 110 -22.85 -4.97 9.07
C LYS A 110 -24.29 -4.97 9.60
N ASN A 111 -25.00 -3.86 9.44
CA ASN A 111 -26.41 -3.74 9.84
C ASN A 111 -27.33 -4.67 9.02
N LEU A 112 -26.96 -4.97 7.77
CA LEU A 112 -27.63 -5.96 6.95
C LEU A 112 -27.28 -7.42 7.32
N GLY A 113 -26.43 -7.64 8.33
CA GLY A 113 -25.98 -8.96 8.75
C GLY A 113 -25.08 -9.67 7.72
N LEU A 114 -24.48 -8.91 6.78
CA LEU A 114 -23.57 -9.46 5.79
C LEU A 114 -22.22 -9.74 6.42
N GLN A 115 -21.78 -11.00 6.34
CA GLN A 115 -20.44 -11.39 6.75
C GLN A 115 -19.41 -10.95 5.71
N THR A 116 -18.23 -10.60 6.17
CA THR A 116 -17.15 -10.05 5.35
C THR A 116 -15.87 -10.83 5.52
N ILE A 117 -15.22 -11.15 4.41
CA ILE A 117 -13.91 -11.80 4.36
C ILE A 117 -12.94 -10.86 3.67
N SER A 118 -11.75 -10.69 4.23
CA SER A 118 -10.67 -9.94 3.58
C SER A 118 -9.53 -10.86 3.22
N ILE A 119 -9.03 -10.77 1.98
CA ILE A 119 -7.86 -11.51 1.52
C ILE A 119 -6.63 -10.64 1.73
N VAL A 120 -5.67 -11.13 2.51
CA VAL A 120 -4.40 -10.47 2.78
C VAL A 120 -3.24 -11.41 2.41
N GLY A 121 -2.04 -10.89 2.35
CA GLY A 121 -0.84 -11.67 2.11
C GLY A 121 0.23 -10.89 1.36
N TYR A 122 1.39 -11.49 1.22
CA TYR A 122 2.51 -10.86 0.54
C TYR A 122 2.21 -10.59 -0.95
N THR A 123 2.94 -9.65 -1.57
CA THR A 123 2.79 -9.39 -3.02
C THR A 123 3.08 -10.66 -3.81
N ASN A 124 2.29 -10.90 -4.85
CA ASN A 124 2.40 -12.07 -5.72
C ASN A 124 2.12 -13.44 -5.05
N ALA A 125 1.50 -13.47 -3.87
CA ALA A 125 1.07 -14.72 -3.24
C ALA A 125 -0.15 -15.38 -3.91
N GLY A 126 -0.81 -14.69 -4.85
CA GLY A 126 -1.97 -15.19 -5.59
C GLY A 126 -3.32 -14.77 -5.03
N LYS A 127 -3.39 -13.67 -4.27
CA LYS A 127 -4.63 -13.13 -3.70
C LYS A 127 -5.73 -12.87 -4.72
N THR A 128 -5.40 -12.12 -5.77
CA THR A 128 -6.35 -11.79 -6.86
C THR A 128 -6.79 -13.03 -7.63
N SER A 129 -5.91 -14.03 -7.78
CA SER A 129 -6.26 -15.31 -8.39
C SER A 129 -7.30 -16.05 -7.54
N LEU A 130 -7.09 -16.13 -6.23
CA LEU A 130 -8.03 -16.72 -5.29
C LEU A 130 -9.37 -15.95 -5.30
N PHE A 131 -9.32 -14.62 -5.25
CA PHE A 131 -10.51 -13.77 -5.34
C PHE A 131 -11.32 -14.04 -6.61
N ASN A 132 -10.66 -14.12 -7.78
CA ASN A 132 -11.33 -14.38 -9.05
C ASN A 132 -12.01 -15.76 -9.08
N ILE A 133 -11.34 -16.79 -8.53
CA ILE A 133 -11.92 -18.14 -8.45
C ILE A 133 -13.17 -18.12 -7.56
N LEU A 134 -13.10 -17.51 -6.39
CA LEU A 134 -14.20 -17.49 -5.42
C LEU A 134 -15.39 -16.64 -5.87
N THR A 135 -15.14 -15.53 -6.55
CA THR A 135 -16.19 -14.59 -6.97
C THR A 135 -16.68 -14.80 -8.39
N HIS A 136 -16.09 -15.73 -9.15
CA HIS A 136 -16.32 -15.92 -10.58
C HIS A 136 -16.11 -14.63 -11.41
N LYS A 137 -15.29 -13.69 -10.90
CA LYS A 137 -14.92 -12.46 -11.60
C LYS A 137 -13.62 -12.65 -12.37
N LYS A 138 -13.41 -11.81 -13.39
CA LYS A 138 -12.18 -11.81 -14.20
C LYS A 138 -11.42 -10.50 -13.97
N HIS A 139 -10.90 -10.30 -12.76
CA HIS A 139 -9.95 -9.21 -12.55
C HIS A 139 -8.59 -9.58 -13.14
N LEU A 140 -7.90 -8.57 -13.66
CA LEU A 140 -6.58 -8.75 -14.25
C LEU A 140 -5.62 -9.33 -13.19
N VAL A 141 -5.10 -10.51 -13.48
CA VAL A 141 -4.05 -11.15 -12.68
C VAL A 141 -2.75 -10.97 -13.43
N GLU A 142 -1.84 -10.21 -12.85
CA GLU A 142 -0.50 -10.03 -13.38
C GLU A 142 0.51 -10.69 -12.44
N ASN A 143 1.50 -11.35 -13.02
CA ASN A 143 2.66 -11.84 -12.26
C ASN A 143 3.61 -10.68 -11.97
N ALA A 144 3.09 -9.68 -11.25
CA ALA A 144 3.77 -8.43 -10.95
C ALA A 144 3.56 -8.04 -9.47
N LEU A 145 4.53 -7.33 -8.93
CA LEU A 145 4.40 -6.76 -7.60
C LEU A 145 3.30 -5.69 -7.60
N PHE A 146 2.38 -5.75 -6.63
CA PHE A 146 1.30 -4.78 -6.44
C PHE A 146 0.34 -4.68 -7.64
N ALA A 147 -0.01 -5.81 -8.24
CA ALA A 147 -1.01 -5.86 -9.31
C ALA A 147 -2.39 -5.32 -8.86
N THR A 148 -2.71 -5.47 -7.57
CA THR A 148 -3.91 -4.91 -6.92
C THR A 148 -3.47 -3.79 -5.97
N LEU A 149 -3.95 -2.59 -6.19
CA LEU A 149 -3.75 -1.42 -5.32
C LEU A 149 -5.08 -0.97 -4.70
N ASP A 150 -6.14 -0.96 -5.50
CA ASP A 150 -7.49 -0.63 -5.05
C ASP A 150 -8.17 -1.89 -4.49
N SER A 151 -8.77 -1.79 -3.31
CA SER A 151 -9.56 -2.91 -2.79
C SER A 151 -10.77 -3.16 -3.68
N THR A 152 -10.98 -4.42 -4.02
CA THR A 152 -12.13 -4.84 -4.82
C THR A 152 -13.01 -5.75 -4.00
N VAL A 153 -14.32 -5.46 -3.96
CA VAL A 153 -15.30 -6.28 -3.24
C VAL A 153 -16.09 -7.14 -4.22
N GLY A 154 -16.25 -8.40 -3.86
CA GLY A 154 -17.07 -9.37 -4.55
C GLY A 154 -18.06 -10.04 -3.61
N GLU A 155 -19.06 -10.74 -4.18
CA GLU A 155 -20.01 -11.57 -3.45
C GLU A 155 -19.71 -13.03 -3.72
N ILE A 156 -19.84 -13.86 -2.68
CA ILE A 156 -19.81 -15.31 -2.76
C ILE A 156 -21.12 -15.82 -2.15
N PHE A 157 -21.78 -16.73 -2.83
CA PHE A 157 -22.89 -17.47 -2.24
C PHE A 157 -22.37 -18.77 -1.65
N MET A 158 -22.63 -19.01 -0.36
CA MET A 158 -22.29 -20.27 0.33
C MET A 158 -23.53 -21.13 0.49
N PRO A 159 -23.67 -22.17 -0.34
CA PRO A 159 -24.87 -23.05 -0.31
C PRO A 159 -25.07 -23.74 1.04
N SER A 160 -23.98 -24.10 1.73
CA SER A 160 -24.01 -24.82 3.01
C SER A 160 -24.71 -24.05 4.14
N ILE A 161 -24.71 -22.72 4.07
CA ILE A 161 -25.35 -21.85 5.07
C ILE A 161 -26.46 -20.98 4.46
N GLY A 162 -26.70 -21.09 3.15
CA GLY A 162 -27.73 -20.32 2.44
C GLY A 162 -27.52 -18.81 2.45
N LYS A 163 -26.29 -18.33 2.66
CA LYS A 163 -25.98 -16.90 2.82
C LYS A 163 -25.01 -16.37 1.75
N LYS A 164 -25.17 -15.09 1.45
CA LYS A 164 -24.17 -14.32 0.72
C LYS A 164 -23.13 -13.76 1.67
N ILE A 165 -21.87 -13.87 1.29
CA ILE A 165 -20.70 -13.36 2.01
C ILE A 165 -20.00 -12.38 1.08
N LEU A 166 -19.52 -11.28 1.61
CA LEU A 166 -18.69 -10.34 0.89
C LEU A 166 -17.22 -10.72 1.07
N ILE A 167 -16.47 -10.69 -0.01
CA ILE A 167 -15.03 -10.92 -0.01
C ILE A 167 -14.32 -9.72 -0.63
N SER A 168 -13.24 -9.27 -0.01
CA SER A 168 -12.42 -8.18 -0.54
C SER A 168 -11.00 -8.66 -0.87
N ASP A 169 -10.54 -8.35 -2.09
CA ASP A 169 -9.13 -8.43 -2.46
C ASP A 169 -8.43 -7.14 -2.06
N THR A 170 -7.28 -7.25 -1.42
CA THR A 170 -6.56 -6.09 -0.87
C THR A 170 -5.16 -5.97 -1.47
N ILE A 171 -4.53 -4.82 -1.20
CA ILE A 171 -3.15 -4.58 -1.58
C ILE A 171 -2.21 -5.64 -0.99
N GLY A 172 -1.24 -6.09 -1.78
CA GLY A 172 -0.21 -7.01 -1.28
C GLY A 172 0.82 -6.31 -0.39
N PHE A 173 1.23 -6.98 0.67
CA PHE A 173 2.29 -6.50 1.55
C PHE A 173 3.68 -6.79 0.98
N ILE A 174 4.64 -5.98 1.36
CA ILE A 174 6.06 -6.15 1.03
C ILE A 174 6.93 -5.80 2.26
N ALA A 175 8.06 -6.47 2.38
CA ALA A 175 9.01 -6.20 3.45
C ALA A 175 9.49 -4.73 3.45
N ASN A 176 9.71 -4.18 4.63
CA ASN A 176 10.21 -2.81 4.82
C ASN A 176 9.36 -1.75 4.10
N LEU A 177 8.03 -1.85 4.18
CA LEU A 177 7.12 -0.78 3.75
C LEU A 177 7.42 0.48 4.57
N PRO A 178 7.66 1.63 3.94
CA PRO A 178 7.84 2.87 4.68
C PRO A 178 6.57 3.22 5.48
N PRO A 179 6.70 3.73 6.72
CA PRO A 179 5.55 4.11 7.55
C PRO A 179 4.59 5.08 6.85
N ALA A 180 5.14 5.99 6.04
CA ALA A 180 4.35 6.93 5.24
C ALA A 180 3.42 6.21 4.23
N LEU A 181 3.84 5.07 3.67
CA LEU A 181 3.01 4.26 2.78
C LEU A 181 1.95 3.49 3.57
N ILE A 182 2.30 2.93 4.74
CA ILE A 182 1.32 2.26 5.61
C ILE A 182 0.21 3.25 6.00
N GLU A 183 0.58 4.47 6.40
CA GLU A 183 -0.38 5.53 6.74
C GLU A 183 -1.25 5.91 5.54
N ALA A 184 -0.65 6.08 4.36
CA ALA A 184 -1.37 6.44 3.14
C ALA A 184 -2.41 5.38 2.75
N PHE A 185 -2.08 4.08 2.86
CA PHE A 185 -2.97 2.97 2.51
C PHE A 185 -3.84 2.48 3.67
N LYS A 186 -3.79 3.13 4.82
CA LYS A 186 -4.56 2.73 6.00
C LYS A 186 -6.06 2.61 5.70
N SER A 187 -6.63 3.53 4.91
CA SER A 187 -8.05 3.48 4.54
C SER A 187 -8.40 2.25 3.70
N THR A 188 -7.52 1.82 2.82
CA THR A 188 -7.68 0.59 2.02
C THR A 188 -7.56 -0.66 2.90
N LEU A 189 -6.64 -0.65 3.87
CA LEU A 189 -6.45 -1.73 4.82
C LEU A 189 -7.55 -1.81 5.89
N MET A 190 -8.35 -0.74 6.08
CA MET A 190 -9.47 -0.74 7.01
C MET A 190 -10.52 -1.79 6.67
N GLU A 191 -10.64 -2.21 5.41
CA GLU A 191 -11.52 -3.35 5.06
C GLU A 191 -11.07 -4.64 5.74
N SER A 192 -9.76 -4.88 5.85
CA SER A 192 -9.21 -6.04 6.58
C SER A 192 -9.41 -5.91 8.09
N VAL A 193 -9.28 -4.71 8.65
CA VAL A 193 -9.49 -4.47 10.09
C VAL A 193 -10.92 -4.78 10.51
N HIS A 194 -11.89 -4.46 9.67
CA HIS A 194 -13.32 -4.64 9.97
C HIS A 194 -13.90 -5.96 9.45
N ALA A 195 -13.13 -6.75 8.71
CA ALA A 195 -13.57 -8.06 8.24
C ALA A 195 -13.84 -9.01 9.40
N ASP A 196 -14.84 -9.90 9.22
CA ASP A 196 -15.14 -10.94 10.20
C ASP A 196 -14.08 -12.04 10.16
N ILE A 197 -13.54 -12.32 8.97
CA ILE A 197 -12.47 -13.30 8.72
C ILE A 197 -11.42 -12.67 7.81
N VAL A 198 -10.16 -12.97 8.09
CA VAL A 198 -9.00 -12.60 7.27
C VAL A 198 -8.39 -13.87 6.68
N LEU A 199 -8.34 -13.97 5.35
CA LEU A 199 -7.66 -15.04 4.64
C LEU A 199 -6.23 -14.59 4.33
N HIS A 200 -5.26 -15.13 5.04
CA HIS A 200 -3.84 -14.87 4.79
C HIS A 200 -3.32 -15.86 3.74
N VAL A 201 -3.18 -15.38 2.51
CA VAL A 201 -2.69 -16.18 1.38
C VAL A 201 -1.17 -16.23 1.38
N ILE A 202 -0.64 -17.45 1.42
CA ILE A 202 0.78 -17.74 1.53
C ILE A 202 1.22 -18.54 0.30
N ASP A 203 2.28 -18.07 -0.35
CA ASP A 203 2.94 -18.79 -1.44
C ASP A 203 3.92 -19.80 -0.85
N ILE A 204 3.55 -21.09 -0.87
CA ILE A 204 4.40 -22.15 -0.31
C ILE A 204 5.58 -22.54 -1.19
N SER A 205 5.58 -22.10 -2.45
CA SER A 205 6.69 -22.34 -3.37
C SER A 205 7.85 -21.35 -3.16
N ASP A 206 7.62 -20.31 -2.35
CA ASP A 206 8.62 -19.27 -2.12
C ASP A 206 9.64 -19.70 -1.05
N PRO A 207 10.95 -19.72 -1.36
CA PRO A 207 12.00 -20.08 -0.39
C PRO A 207 12.03 -19.18 0.86
N GLN A 208 11.51 -17.94 0.75
CA GLN A 208 11.43 -16.96 1.83
C GLN A 208 10.04 -16.91 2.46
N MET A 209 9.25 -17.98 2.34
CA MET A 209 7.86 -18.04 2.82
C MET A 209 7.75 -17.62 4.29
N ILE A 210 8.58 -18.16 5.17
CA ILE A 210 8.53 -17.86 6.62
C ILE A 210 8.75 -16.37 6.90
N ASP A 211 9.77 -15.78 6.30
CA ASP A 211 10.06 -14.36 6.47
C ASP A 211 8.91 -13.47 5.94
N LYS A 212 8.28 -13.88 4.83
CA LYS A 212 7.15 -13.18 4.24
C LYS A 212 5.89 -13.28 5.08
N VAL A 213 5.64 -14.42 5.69
CA VAL A 213 4.55 -14.60 6.66
C VAL A 213 4.77 -13.69 7.86
N ALA A 214 5.98 -13.68 8.44
CA ALA A 214 6.31 -12.80 9.56
C ALA A 214 6.06 -11.32 9.24
N VAL A 215 6.48 -10.86 8.05
CA VAL A 215 6.23 -9.47 7.60
C VAL A 215 4.73 -9.15 7.54
N VAL A 216 3.91 -10.07 7.05
CA VAL A 216 2.45 -9.86 6.97
C VAL A 216 1.85 -9.83 8.37
N SER A 217 2.22 -10.79 9.23
CA SER A 217 1.74 -10.85 10.62
C SER A 217 2.09 -9.58 11.40
N ASP A 218 3.32 -9.07 11.28
CA ASP A 218 3.74 -7.81 11.90
C ASP A 218 2.85 -6.63 11.45
N ILE A 219 2.45 -6.58 10.19
CA ILE A 219 1.57 -5.52 9.68
C ILE A 219 0.14 -5.69 10.20
N LEU A 220 -0.38 -6.93 10.26
CA LEU A 220 -1.70 -7.22 10.81
C LEU A 220 -1.77 -6.85 12.30
N ASP A 221 -0.71 -7.13 13.05
CA ASP A 221 -0.58 -6.72 14.46
C ASP A 221 -0.55 -5.19 14.63
N GLN A 222 0.19 -4.48 13.78
CA GLN A 222 0.19 -3.01 13.76
C GLN A 222 -1.21 -2.44 13.45
N LEU A 223 -2.00 -3.13 12.63
CA LEU A 223 -3.39 -2.79 12.33
C LEU A 223 -4.36 -3.25 13.42
N LYS A 224 -3.88 -3.95 14.46
CA LYS A 224 -4.67 -4.52 15.58
C LYS A 224 -5.75 -5.48 15.10
N ILE A 225 -5.46 -6.30 14.09
CA ILE A 225 -6.34 -7.36 13.63
C ILE A 225 -6.15 -8.57 14.57
N PRO A 226 -7.22 -9.07 15.20
CA PRO A 226 -7.11 -10.23 16.10
C PRO A 226 -6.70 -11.50 15.34
N GLN A 227 -5.70 -12.23 15.81
CA GLN A 227 -5.23 -13.49 15.21
C GLN A 227 -6.34 -14.55 15.10
N GLN A 228 -7.32 -14.56 16.01
CA GLN A 228 -8.45 -15.48 15.97
C GLN A 228 -9.34 -15.36 14.73
N LYS A 229 -9.21 -14.26 14.00
CA LYS A 229 -9.91 -14.03 12.73
C LYS A 229 -9.11 -14.49 11.52
N GLU A 230 -7.88 -14.92 11.70
CA GLU A 230 -6.96 -15.24 10.62
C GLU A 230 -7.04 -16.72 10.24
N ILE A 231 -7.18 -16.98 8.95
CA ILE A 231 -7.13 -18.31 8.35
C ILE A 231 -6.01 -18.32 7.32
N TYR A 232 -5.05 -19.22 7.48
CA TYR A 232 -3.95 -19.39 6.52
C TYR A 232 -4.42 -20.19 5.31
N VAL A 233 -4.12 -19.65 4.11
CA VAL A 233 -4.42 -20.29 2.83
C VAL A 233 -3.10 -20.53 2.10
N PHE A 234 -2.66 -21.78 2.07
CA PHE A 234 -1.45 -22.18 1.37
C PHE A 234 -1.72 -22.33 -0.14
N ASN A 235 -1.12 -21.42 -0.91
CA ASN A 235 -1.32 -21.34 -2.37
C ASN A 235 -0.08 -21.83 -3.13
N LYS A 236 -0.24 -22.09 -4.42
CA LYS A 236 0.77 -22.57 -5.35
C LYS A 236 1.35 -23.95 -4.98
N ILE A 237 0.50 -24.80 -4.45
CA ILE A 237 0.85 -26.16 -4.02
C ILE A 237 1.36 -27.03 -5.18
N ASP A 238 0.90 -26.73 -6.39
CA ASP A 238 1.30 -27.33 -7.66
C ASP A 238 2.77 -27.06 -8.04
N ALA A 239 3.34 -25.99 -7.51
CA ALA A 239 4.73 -25.61 -7.76
C ALA A 239 5.74 -26.32 -6.83
N VAL A 240 5.27 -27.10 -5.85
CA VAL A 240 6.12 -27.79 -4.86
C VAL A 240 6.13 -29.29 -5.15
N ALA A 241 7.28 -29.82 -5.58
CA ALA A 241 7.43 -31.22 -5.99
C ALA A 241 7.25 -32.24 -4.84
N ASN A 242 7.59 -31.88 -3.59
CA ASN A 242 7.41 -32.67 -2.39
C ASN A 242 6.90 -31.82 -1.24
N LEU A 243 5.63 -31.94 -0.93
CA LEU A 243 5.03 -31.23 0.20
C LEU A 243 5.38 -31.95 1.49
N ASP A 244 6.36 -31.45 2.21
CA ASP A 244 6.63 -31.88 3.56
C ASP A 244 5.57 -31.28 4.50
N LYS A 245 4.51 -32.04 4.76
CA LYS A 245 3.37 -31.62 5.59
C LYS A 245 3.79 -31.23 7.02
N GLN A 246 4.96 -31.69 7.48
CA GLN A 246 5.48 -31.32 8.80
C GLN A 246 6.02 -29.89 8.89
N LYS A 247 6.26 -29.22 7.76
CA LYS A 247 6.67 -27.79 7.75
C LYS A 247 5.48 -26.81 7.76
N ILE A 248 4.26 -27.33 7.70
CA ILE A 248 3.03 -26.52 7.59
C ILE A 248 2.19 -26.63 8.88
N SER A 249 2.52 -27.52 9.77
CA SER A 249 1.95 -27.66 11.11
C SER A 249 2.74 -26.81 12.12
#